data_56b75fe04e91d442d89733b3002782e7
#
_entry.id   56b75fe04e91d442d89733b3002782e7
#
_cell.length_a   1.000
_cell.length_b   1.000
_cell.length_c   1.000
_cell.angle_alpha   90.00
_cell.angle_beta   90.00
_cell.angle_gamma   90.00
#
_symmetry.space_group_name_H-M   'P 1'
#
loop_
_entity.id
_entity.type
_entity.pdbx_description
1 polymer ?
#
loop_
_entity_poly.entity_id
_entity_poly.type
_entity_poly.pdbx_seq_one_letter_code
_entity_poly.pdbx_strand_id
1 'polypeptide(L)'
;MLPDIGGMQLPYTVEAAANAFFAMASVSIGSGMLTSGNANLLMKHGTDLQKQVFALNEFNGRFAGTMCLSEPQAGSSLSDIVTRAVPDGDDYAADSLGPRYRLKGNKMWISSGEHELSENII
;
A
#
# COMPACT_ATOMS: atom_id res chain seq x y z
N MET A 1 -4.23 10.16 -9.90
CA MET A 1 -4.51 10.95 -8.68
C MET A 1 -5.55 12.02 -9.02
N LEU A 2 -6.54 12.23 -8.15
CA LEU A 2 -7.63 13.18 -8.37
C LEU A 2 -7.15 14.64 -8.22
N PRO A 3 -7.74 15.61 -8.97
CA PRO A 3 -7.33 17.02 -8.88
C PRO A 3 -7.49 17.61 -7.49
N ASP A 4 -8.55 17.23 -6.77
CA ASP A 4 -8.89 17.75 -5.45
C ASP A 4 -7.83 17.49 -4.37
N ILE A 5 -6.89 16.59 -4.65
CA ILE A 5 -5.76 16.24 -3.79
C ILE A 5 -4.40 16.53 -4.46
N GLY A 6 -4.37 17.46 -5.42
CA GLY A 6 -3.15 17.91 -6.08
C GLY A 6 -2.71 17.07 -7.27
N GLY A 7 -3.53 16.12 -7.73
CA GLY A 7 -3.21 15.28 -8.87
C GLY A 7 -3.51 15.95 -10.21
N MET A 8 -2.70 15.68 -11.22
CA MET A 8 -2.89 16.20 -12.59
C MET A 8 -3.85 15.37 -13.44
N GLN A 9 -4.38 14.27 -12.95
CA GLN A 9 -5.24 13.32 -13.68
C GLN A 9 -4.66 12.86 -15.04
N LEU A 10 -3.36 12.74 -15.13
CA LEU A 10 -2.74 12.25 -16.36
C LEU A 10 -3.15 10.80 -16.67
N PRO A 11 -3.25 10.44 -17.95
CA PRO A 11 -3.43 9.04 -18.34
C PRO A 11 -2.33 8.16 -17.75
N TYR A 12 -2.70 6.94 -17.34
CA TYR A 12 -1.75 5.98 -16.76
C TYR A 12 -0.53 5.71 -17.66
N THR A 13 -0.71 5.79 -18.99
CA THR A 13 0.38 5.65 -19.97
C THR A 13 1.47 6.72 -19.77
N VAL A 14 1.09 7.95 -19.41
CA VAL A 14 2.04 9.04 -19.14
C VAL A 14 2.79 8.78 -17.83
N GLU A 15 2.08 8.32 -16.80
CA GLU A 15 2.68 7.92 -15.53
C GLU A 15 3.68 6.77 -15.73
N ALA A 16 3.29 5.74 -16.48
CA ALA A 16 4.15 4.60 -16.80
C ALA A 16 5.41 5.02 -17.58
N ALA A 17 5.27 5.93 -18.55
CA ALA A 17 6.41 6.46 -19.31
C ALA A 17 7.35 7.28 -18.41
N ALA A 18 6.82 8.11 -17.51
CA ALA A 18 7.63 8.85 -16.55
C ALA A 18 8.39 7.91 -15.61
N ASN A 19 7.72 6.89 -15.07
CA ASN A 19 8.34 5.89 -14.20
C ASN A 19 9.46 5.10 -14.90
N ALA A 20 9.36 4.88 -16.22
CA ALA A 20 10.42 4.22 -16.99
C ALA A 20 11.74 5.01 -16.93
N PHE A 21 11.71 6.34 -16.99
CA PHE A 21 12.92 7.16 -16.86
C PHE A 21 13.56 7.03 -15.48
N PHE A 22 12.76 7.02 -14.41
CA PHE A 22 13.28 6.80 -13.07
C PHE A 22 13.85 5.39 -12.91
N ALA A 23 13.18 4.37 -13.44
CA ALA A 23 13.67 2.99 -13.40
C ALA A 23 14.97 2.78 -14.18
N MET A 24 15.20 3.54 -15.25
CA MET A 24 16.48 3.54 -15.97
C MET A 24 17.62 4.06 -15.09
N ALA A 25 17.36 4.99 -14.21
CA ALA A 25 18.35 5.51 -13.27
C ALA A 25 18.56 4.55 -12.08
N SER A 26 17.48 4.03 -11.52
CA SER A 26 17.51 3.06 -10.42
C SER A 26 16.21 2.29 -10.34
N VAL A 27 16.30 0.96 -10.43
CA VAL A 27 15.13 0.06 -10.26
C VAL A 27 14.53 0.17 -8.86
N SER A 28 15.32 0.52 -7.85
CA SER A 28 14.84 0.69 -6.47
C SER A 28 13.79 1.78 -6.33
N ILE A 29 13.80 2.80 -7.20
CA ILE A 29 12.79 3.86 -7.23
C ILE A 29 11.43 3.32 -7.69
N GLY A 30 11.40 2.23 -8.46
CA GLY A 30 10.16 1.61 -8.96
C GLY A 30 9.23 1.10 -7.87
N SER A 31 9.69 0.94 -6.63
CA SER A 31 8.85 0.57 -5.48
C SER A 31 7.76 1.61 -5.17
N GLY A 32 7.90 2.85 -5.62
CA GLY A 32 6.86 3.89 -5.54
C GLY A 32 5.53 3.48 -6.20
N MET A 33 5.55 2.53 -7.13
CA MET A 33 4.36 1.92 -7.72
C MET A 33 3.46 1.25 -6.67
N LEU A 34 4.05 0.60 -5.67
CA LEU A 34 3.30 -0.06 -4.59
C LEU A 34 2.60 0.97 -3.72
N THR A 35 3.28 2.07 -3.40
CA THR A 35 2.69 3.21 -2.67
C THR A 35 1.49 3.80 -3.42
N SER A 36 1.64 4.12 -4.70
CA SER A 36 0.54 4.64 -5.52
C SER A 36 -0.61 3.64 -5.64
N GLY A 37 -0.31 2.35 -5.76
CA GLY A 37 -1.30 1.28 -5.82
C GLY A 37 -2.13 1.19 -4.55
N ASN A 38 -1.48 1.20 -3.39
CA ASN A 38 -2.12 1.17 -2.09
C ASN A 38 -2.97 2.42 -1.84
N ALA A 39 -2.41 3.61 -2.08
CA ALA A 39 -3.15 4.87 -1.95
C ALA A 39 -4.40 4.90 -2.83
N ASN A 40 -4.33 4.44 -4.08
CA ASN A 40 -5.50 4.34 -4.97
C ASN A 40 -6.54 3.33 -4.47
N LEU A 41 -6.11 2.21 -3.89
CA LEU A 41 -7.01 1.24 -3.25
C LEU A 41 -7.79 1.89 -2.11
N LEU A 42 -7.10 2.60 -1.23
CA LEU A 42 -7.69 3.33 -0.12
C LEU A 42 -8.64 4.44 -0.59
N MET A 43 -8.27 5.20 -1.63
CA MET A 43 -9.16 6.22 -2.20
C MET A 43 -10.45 5.63 -2.74
N LYS A 44 -10.41 4.42 -3.27
CA LYS A 44 -11.59 3.76 -3.85
C LYS A 44 -12.47 3.08 -2.80
N HIS A 45 -11.88 2.46 -1.79
CA HIS A 45 -12.57 1.55 -0.89
C HIS A 45 -12.50 1.96 0.59
N GLY A 46 -11.59 2.85 0.96
CA GLY A 46 -11.40 3.31 2.33
C GLY A 46 -12.51 4.25 2.79
N THR A 47 -12.69 4.35 4.11
CA THR A 47 -13.49 5.40 4.74
C THR A 47 -12.84 6.78 4.53
N ASP A 48 -13.59 7.86 4.75
CA ASP A 48 -13.02 9.21 4.59
C ASP A 48 -11.86 9.46 5.57
N LEU A 49 -11.94 8.90 6.78
CA LEU A 49 -10.84 8.98 7.74
C LEU A 49 -9.62 8.17 7.28
N GLN A 50 -9.80 6.96 6.75
CA GLN A 50 -8.70 6.17 6.18
C GLN A 50 -8.04 6.86 4.99
N LYS A 51 -8.81 7.50 4.12
CA LYS A 51 -8.27 8.29 3.01
C LYS A 51 -7.39 9.44 3.51
N GLN A 52 -7.86 10.17 4.52
CA GLN A 52 -7.12 11.30 5.11
C GLN A 52 -5.84 10.84 5.82
N VAL A 53 -5.93 9.80 6.63
CA VAL A 53 -4.82 9.34 7.47
C VAL A 53 -3.77 8.58 6.66
N PHE A 54 -4.18 7.75 5.71
CA PHE A 54 -3.26 6.88 4.97
C PHE A 54 -3.04 7.34 3.54
N ALA A 55 -4.06 7.38 2.68
CA ALA A 55 -3.90 7.62 1.26
C ALA A 55 -3.26 9.00 0.95
N LEU A 56 -3.67 10.07 1.64
CA LEU A 56 -3.08 11.39 1.42
C LEU A 56 -1.61 11.43 1.87
N ASN A 57 -1.25 10.73 2.93
CA ASN A 57 0.14 10.65 3.38
C ASN A 57 1.01 9.78 2.44
N GLU A 58 0.44 8.79 1.77
CA GLU A 58 1.12 8.05 0.71
C GLU A 58 1.32 8.91 -0.55
N PHE A 59 0.30 9.68 -0.97
CA PHE A 59 0.41 10.56 -2.14
C PHE A 59 1.41 11.70 -1.97
N ASN A 60 1.56 12.23 -0.76
CA ASN A 60 2.54 13.30 -0.49
C ASN A 60 3.94 12.77 -0.15
N GLY A 61 4.15 11.45 -0.16
CA GLY A 61 5.44 10.80 0.08
C GLY A 61 5.85 10.72 1.54
N ARG A 62 4.96 11.06 2.48
CA ARG A 62 5.23 10.90 3.91
C ARG A 62 5.19 9.44 4.34
N PHE A 63 4.27 8.66 3.77
CA PHE A 63 4.17 7.22 3.97
C PHE A 63 4.52 6.49 2.67
N ALA A 64 5.09 5.30 2.80
CA ALA A 64 5.26 4.35 1.71
C ALA A 64 4.20 3.25 1.78
N GLY A 65 3.90 2.63 0.67
CA GLY A 65 3.03 1.45 0.59
C GLY A 65 3.80 0.23 0.13
N THR A 66 3.43 -0.93 0.66
CA THR A 66 3.96 -2.22 0.21
C THR A 66 2.85 -3.23 0.00
N MET A 67 3.18 -4.36 -0.65
CA MET A 67 2.26 -5.47 -0.84
C MET A 67 2.85 -6.73 -0.23
N CYS A 68 2.33 -7.14 0.91
CA CYS A 68 2.74 -8.33 1.63
C CYS A 68 2.00 -9.57 1.07
N LEU A 69 2.46 -10.09 -0.08
CA LEU A 69 1.81 -11.21 -0.76
C LEU A 69 2.48 -12.53 -0.43
N SER A 70 3.75 -12.68 -0.73
CA SER A 70 4.45 -13.96 -0.70
C SER A 70 4.56 -14.56 0.70
N GLU A 71 4.40 -15.87 0.75
CA GLU A 71 4.61 -16.72 1.93
C GLU A 71 5.58 -17.85 1.57
N PRO A 72 6.18 -18.58 2.54
CA PRO A 72 7.12 -19.66 2.24
C PRO A 72 6.61 -20.72 1.25
N GLN A 73 5.30 -20.96 1.27
CA GLN A 73 4.62 -21.94 0.41
C GLN A 73 3.79 -21.31 -0.72
N ALA A 74 3.65 -19.98 -0.74
CA ALA A 74 2.74 -19.30 -1.66
C ALA A 74 3.39 -18.07 -2.31
N GLY A 75 3.37 -18.05 -3.63
CA GLY A 75 3.78 -16.90 -4.45
C GLY A 75 2.71 -16.63 -5.50
N SER A 76 2.88 -17.11 -6.72
CA SER A 76 1.89 -16.98 -7.80
C SER A 76 0.57 -17.70 -7.49
N SER A 77 0.60 -18.75 -6.66
CA SER A 77 -0.57 -19.49 -6.23
C SER A 77 -1.21 -18.82 -5.00
N LEU A 78 -2.05 -17.81 -5.23
CA LEU A 78 -2.68 -17.02 -4.15
C LEU A 78 -3.64 -17.84 -3.29
N SER A 79 -4.17 -18.95 -3.81
CA SER A 79 -5.02 -19.87 -3.06
C SER A 79 -4.31 -20.57 -1.90
N ASP A 80 -2.97 -20.60 -1.93
CA ASP A 80 -2.14 -21.25 -0.92
C ASP A 80 -1.74 -20.32 0.24
N ILE A 81 -2.19 -19.07 0.21
CA ILE A 81 -1.96 -18.10 1.29
C ILE A 81 -2.69 -18.57 2.56
N VAL A 82 -1.96 -18.62 3.67
CA VAL A 82 -2.48 -19.06 4.98
C VAL A 82 -2.50 -17.93 6.03
N THR A 83 -1.97 -16.75 5.72
CA THR A 83 -2.08 -15.59 6.62
C THR A 83 -3.55 -15.28 6.87
N ARG A 84 -3.89 -15.07 8.13
CA ARG A 84 -5.26 -14.83 8.60
C ARG A 84 -5.33 -13.54 9.38
N ALA A 85 -6.47 -12.85 9.23
CA ALA A 85 -6.87 -11.73 10.07
C ALA A 85 -7.90 -12.25 11.10
N VAL A 86 -7.63 -12.09 12.37
CA VAL A 86 -8.52 -12.48 13.48
C VAL A 86 -8.95 -11.20 14.20
N PRO A 87 -10.26 -11.00 14.49
CA PRO A 87 -10.73 -9.85 15.26
C PRO A 87 -9.93 -9.63 16.54
N ASP A 88 -9.54 -8.38 16.79
CA ASP A 88 -8.71 -8.00 17.95
C ASP A 88 -9.60 -7.61 19.16
N GLY A 89 -10.11 -8.61 19.85
CA GLY A 89 -10.99 -8.44 21.01
C GLY A 89 -12.45 -8.23 20.62
N ASP A 90 -13.31 -8.14 21.63
CA ASP A 90 -14.77 -8.01 21.45
C ASP A 90 -15.17 -6.64 20.88
N ASP A 91 -14.34 -5.61 21.10
CA ASP A 91 -14.51 -4.23 20.63
C ASP A 91 -13.81 -3.95 19.29
N TYR A 92 -13.39 -4.98 18.56
CA TYR A 92 -12.60 -4.84 17.33
C TYR A 92 -13.21 -3.89 16.29
N ALA A 93 -14.54 -3.78 16.25
CA ALA A 93 -15.27 -2.95 15.30
C ALA A 93 -15.47 -1.49 15.77
N ALA A 94 -15.04 -1.14 17.00
CA ALA A 94 -15.31 0.18 17.59
C ALA A 94 -14.26 1.25 17.21
N ASP A 95 -13.16 0.89 16.55
CA ASP A 95 -12.12 1.84 16.17
C ASP A 95 -12.58 2.75 15.02
N SER A 96 -12.33 4.03 15.14
CA SER A 96 -12.73 5.04 14.14
C SER A 96 -12.06 4.86 12.78
N LEU A 97 -10.87 4.25 12.74
CA LEU A 97 -10.16 3.91 11.50
C LEU A 97 -10.70 2.66 10.82
N GLY A 98 -11.59 1.93 11.50
CA GLY A 98 -12.18 0.69 11.00
C GLY A 98 -11.84 -0.51 11.89
N PRO A 99 -12.46 -1.67 11.62
CA PRO A 99 -12.28 -2.85 12.45
C PRO A 99 -10.82 -3.26 12.61
N ARG A 100 -10.41 -3.53 13.85
CA ARG A 100 -9.04 -3.95 14.18
C ARG A 100 -8.91 -5.48 14.10
N TYR A 101 -7.81 -5.92 13.50
CA TYR A 101 -7.50 -7.34 13.37
C TYR A 101 -6.06 -7.62 13.77
N ARG A 102 -5.84 -8.77 14.38
CA ARG A 102 -4.50 -9.36 14.54
C ARG A 102 -4.19 -10.21 13.33
N LEU A 103 -3.09 -9.90 12.66
CA LEU A 103 -2.59 -10.72 11.56
C LEU A 103 -1.74 -11.85 12.13
N LYS A 104 -1.98 -13.06 11.62
CA LYS A 104 -1.20 -14.25 11.95
C LYS A 104 -0.77 -14.94 10.66
N GLY A 105 0.52 -14.96 10.41
CA GLY A 105 1.11 -15.56 9.21
C GLY A 105 2.59 -15.28 9.15
N ASN A 106 3.23 -15.73 8.08
CA ASN A 106 4.65 -15.52 7.82
C ASN A 106 4.81 -15.05 6.38
N LYS A 107 5.25 -13.81 6.20
CA LYS A 107 5.49 -13.20 4.90
C LYS A 107 6.98 -13.15 4.60
N MET A 108 7.35 -13.25 3.31
CA MET A 108 8.73 -13.20 2.86
C MET A 108 8.87 -12.48 1.53
N TRP A 109 10.08 -11.98 1.28
CA TRP A 109 10.43 -11.28 0.03
C TRP A 109 9.52 -10.09 -0.27
N ILE A 110 9.23 -9.31 0.76
CA ILE A 110 8.37 -8.13 0.63
C ILE A 110 9.19 -6.97 0.09
N SER A 111 8.83 -6.48 -1.10
CA SER A 111 9.47 -5.33 -1.71
C SER A 111 9.20 -4.07 -0.90
N SER A 112 10.28 -3.37 -0.51
CA SER A 112 10.19 -2.13 0.29
C SER A 112 9.40 -2.31 1.59
N GLY A 113 9.52 -3.48 2.21
CA GLY A 113 8.82 -3.79 3.47
C GLY A 113 9.48 -3.14 4.69
N GLU A 114 10.73 -2.70 4.58
CA GLU A 114 11.44 -2.01 5.65
C GLU A 114 12.50 -1.06 5.06
N HIS A 115 12.41 0.23 5.40
CA HIS A 115 13.39 1.26 5.05
C HIS A 115 13.14 2.55 5.85
N GLU A 116 14.13 3.44 5.87
CA GLU A 116 14.07 4.73 6.57
C GLU A 116 13.73 5.92 5.65
N LEU A 117 13.18 5.67 4.46
CA LEU A 117 12.88 6.71 3.47
C LEU A 117 11.52 7.39 3.70
N SER A 118 10.70 6.84 4.59
CA SER A 118 9.38 7.35 4.94
C SER A 118 9.10 7.19 6.42
N GLU A 119 8.15 7.95 6.95
CA GLU A 119 7.77 7.88 8.37
C GLU A 119 7.07 6.56 8.74
N ASN A 120 6.30 6.01 7.81
CA ASN A 120 5.59 4.74 7.95
C ASN A 120 5.53 3.98 6.62
N ILE A 121 5.33 2.67 6.73
CA ILE A 121 5.04 1.77 5.62
C ILE A 121 3.67 1.13 5.87
N ILE A 122 2.75 1.29 4.91
CA ILE A 122 1.36 0.82 4.98
C ILE A 122 1.20 -0.45 4.13
#